data_274ff21a719e754cff7536c703b93e14
#
_entry.id   274ff21a719e754cff7536c703b93e14
#
_cell.length_a   1.000
_cell.length_b   1.000
_cell.length_c   1.000
_cell.angle_alpha   90.00
_cell.angle_beta   90.00
_cell.angle_gamma   90.00
#
_symmetry.space_group_name_H-M   'P 1'
#
loop_
_entity.id
_entity.type
_entity.pdbx_description
1 polymer ?
#
loop_
_entity_poly.entity_id
_entity_poly.type
_entity_poly.pdbx_seq_one_letter_code
_entity_poly.pdbx_strand_id
1 'polypeptide(L)'
;MSNGLKVKKRNGRGTESLNLEKMHKMVEEACKGIAGVSASQVEIQSGIQFYDGITTQEIQEILIKSASDLIDLDHPNYQFVAARLLLFALRKSLYGKMRELPHLESHIMSCTNRDVYDKDIFTKYSKEEIDKANSYIDHERDFLFTYAGLRQVVDKYLVQDRSGGGVYE
;
A
#
# COMPACT_ATOMS: atom_id res chain seq x y z
N MET A 1 16.28 -20.72 -22.76
CA MET A 1 15.23 -21.00 -21.76
C MET A 1 15.44 -19.99 -20.64
N SER A 2 14.68 -18.90 -20.61
CA SER A 2 14.79 -17.93 -19.53
C SER A 2 14.10 -18.54 -18.30
N ASN A 3 14.90 -19.03 -17.33
CA ASN A 3 14.38 -19.31 -16.00
C ASN A 3 13.83 -18.01 -15.45
N GLY A 4 12.51 -17.83 -15.50
CA GLY A 4 11.87 -16.67 -14.93
C GLY A 4 12.17 -16.60 -13.43
N LEU A 5 12.45 -15.39 -12.93
CA LEU A 5 12.70 -15.14 -11.51
C LEU A 5 11.57 -15.73 -10.66
N LYS A 6 11.93 -16.43 -9.59
CA LYS A 6 10.98 -16.98 -8.62
C LYS A 6 10.76 -15.99 -7.49
N VAL A 7 9.51 -15.88 -7.05
CA VAL A 7 9.06 -14.96 -5.99
C VAL A 7 8.50 -15.75 -4.83
N LYS A 8 8.91 -15.43 -3.62
CA LYS A 8 8.34 -15.99 -2.38
C LYS A 8 7.08 -15.21 -1.98
N LYS A 9 6.00 -15.92 -1.72
CA LYS A 9 4.74 -15.31 -1.24
C LYS A 9 4.87 -14.83 0.21
N ARG A 10 4.29 -13.69 0.52
CA ARG A 10 4.28 -13.08 1.87
C ARG A 10 3.82 -14.04 2.98
N ASN A 11 2.95 -15.00 2.68
CA ASN A 11 2.34 -15.92 3.66
C ASN A 11 3.12 -17.22 3.82
N GLY A 12 4.35 -17.34 3.32
CA GLY A 12 5.12 -18.60 3.34
C GLY A 12 4.52 -19.72 2.47
N ARG A 13 3.48 -19.46 1.68
CA ARG A 13 2.74 -20.44 0.87
C ARG A 13 3.41 -20.80 -0.46
N GLY A 14 4.74 -20.90 -0.46
CA GLY A 14 5.49 -21.37 -1.62
C GLY A 14 6.06 -20.26 -2.50
N THR A 15 6.64 -20.67 -3.62
CA THR A 15 7.24 -19.82 -4.64
C THR A 15 6.40 -19.85 -5.91
N GLU A 16 6.32 -18.73 -6.62
CA GLU A 16 5.71 -18.62 -7.96
C GLU A 16 6.65 -17.86 -8.89
N SER A 17 6.46 -17.98 -10.20
CA SER A 17 7.18 -17.15 -11.16
C SER A 17 6.80 -15.69 -10.99
N LEU A 18 7.76 -14.78 -11.11
CA LEU A 18 7.51 -13.34 -11.11
C LEU A 18 6.48 -13.00 -12.20
N ASN A 19 5.36 -12.44 -11.78
CA ASN A 19 4.31 -12.02 -12.71
C ASN A 19 4.50 -10.54 -13.05
N LEU A 20 5.22 -10.30 -14.15
CA LEU A 20 5.51 -8.95 -14.64
C LEU A 20 4.23 -8.18 -15.02
N GLU A 21 3.20 -8.85 -15.51
CA GLU A 21 1.93 -8.21 -15.87
C GLU A 21 1.21 -7.64 -14.64
N LYS A 22 1.20 -8.38 -13.52
CA LYS A 22 0.62 -7.87 -12.26
C LYS A 22 1.39 -6.67 -11.73
N MET A 23 2.71 -6.71 -11.85
CA MET A 23 3.58 -5.60 -11.46
C MET A 23 3.31 -4.38 -12.32
N HIS A 24 3.30 -4.57 -13.65
CA HIS A 24 3.01 -3.53 -14.63
C HIS A 24 1.68 -2.83 -14.35
N LYS A 25 0.60 -3.60 -14.20
CA LYS A 25 -0.73 -3.06 -13.87
C LYS A 25 -0.74 -2.24 -12.57
N MET A 26 0.02 -2.65 -11.58
CA MET A 26 0.12 -1.90 -10.31
C MET A 26 0.86 -0.57 -10.51
N VAL A 27 1.95 -0.55 -11.27
CA VAL A 27 2.73 0.67 -11.55
C VAL A 27 1.94 1.60 -12.46
N GLU A 28 1.29 1.08 -13.51
CA GLU A 28 0.38 1.86 -14.37
C GLU A 28 -0.73 2.54 -13.55
N GLU A 29 -1.36 1.79 -12.64
CA GLU A 29 -2.41 2.34 -11.78
C GLU A 29 -1.87 3.43 -10.85
N ALA A 30 -0.63 3.29 -10.35
CA ALA A 30 0.00 4.34 -9.56
C ALA A 30 0.31 5.61 -10.38
N CYS A 31 0.62 5.47 -11.66
CA CYS A 31 0.91 6.58 -12.57
C CYS A 31 -0.36 7.26 -13.14
N LYS A 32 -1.51 6.61 -13.04
CA LYS A 32 -2.74 7.04 -13.69
C LYS A 32 -3.15 8.46 -13.30
N GLY A 33 -3.36 9.30 -14.32
CA GLY A 33 -3.79 10.69 -14.15
C GLY A 33 -2.72 11.64 -13.58
N ILE A 34 -1.47 11.22 -13.49
CA ILE A 34 -0.34 12.06 -13.09
C ILE A 34 0.44 12.45 -14.34
N ALA A 35 0.60 13.74 -14.58
CA ALA A 35 1.35 14.26 -15.73
C ALA A 35 2.86 14.11 -15.54
N GLY A 36 3.59 13.85 -16.62
CA GLY A 36 5.06 13.84 -16.61
C GLY A 36 5.70 12.64 -15.92
N VAL A 37 4.97 11.52 -15.77
CA VAL A 37 5.49 10.28 -15.19
C VAL A 37 5.33 9.12 -16.17
N SER A 38 6.17 8.11 -16.06
CA SER A 38 6.16 6.91 -16.90
C SER A 38 6.28 5.64 -16.05
N ALA A 39 5.34 4.73 -16.22
CA ALA A 39 5.39 3.42 -15.58
C ALA A 39 6.65 2.65 -16.00
N SER A 40 7.02 2.71 -17.30
CA SER A 40 8.21 2.03 -17.81
C SER A 40 9.50 2.53 -17.16
N GLN A 41 9.63 3.81 -16.82
CA GLN A 41 10.80 4.31 -16.11
C GLN A 41 10.92 3.71 -14.71
N VAL A 42 9.81 3.64 -13.98
CA VAL A 42 9.79 2.99 -12.64
C VAL A 42 10.17 1.51 -12.77
N GLU A 43 9.65 0.81 -13.77
CA GLU A 43 9.92 -0.61 -14.01
C GLU A 43 11.37 -0.88 -14.39
N ILE A 44 11.95 -0.09 -15.28
CA ILE A 44 13.37 -0.20 -15.66
C ILE A 44 14.24 0.03 -14.43
N GLN A 45 13.98 1.08 -13.66
CA GLN A 45 14.74 1.41 -12.46
C GLN A 45 14.63 0.30 -11.39
N SER A 46 13.46 -0.35 -11.29
CA SER A 46 13.23 -1.45 -10.34
C SER A 46 13.80 -2.78 -10.81
N GLY A 47 13.72 -3.07 -12.11
CA GLY A 47 14.09 -4.36 -12.68
C GLY A 47 15.55 -4.75 -12.45
N ILE A 48 16.44 -3.77 -12.34
CA ILE A 48 17.86 -3.97 -12.04
C ILE A 48 18.09 -4.55 -10.63
N GLN A 49 17.14 -4.36 -9.72
CA GLN A 49 17.24 -4.76 -8.32
C GLN A 49 16.59 -6.12 -8.01
N PHE A 50 15.90 -6.73 -8.98
CA PHE A 50 15.24 -8.01 -8.74
C PHE A 50 16.21 -9.19 -8.83
N TYR A 51 16.04 -10.16 -7.93
CA TYR A 51 16.84 -11.37 -7.83
C TYR A 51 15.97 -12.62 -7.61
N ASP A 52 16.52 -13.81 -7.85
CA ASP A 52 15.77 -15.04 -7.66
C ASP A 52 15.48 -15.31 -6.17
N GLY A 53 14.24 -15.66 -5.86
CA GLY A 53 13.77 -15.85 -4.49
C GLY A 53 13.36 -14.59 -3.74
N ILE A 54 13.32 -13.41 -4.43
CA ILE A 54 12.79 -12.16 -3.87
C ILE A 54 11.37 -12.34 -3.34
N THR A 55 11.01 -11.65 -2.27
CA THR A 55 9.65 -11.67 -1.73
C THR A 55 8.75 -10.65 -2.42
N THR A 56 7.43 -10.89 -2.37
CA THR A 56 6.46 -9.89 -2.87
C THR A 56 6.51 -8.57 -2.10
N GLN A 57 6.95 -8.59 -0.85
CA GLN A 57 7.14 -7.39 -0.05
C GLN A 57 8.35 -6.59 -0.55
N GLU A 58 9.51 -7.25 -0.72
CA GLU A 58 10.72 -6.60 -1.26
C GLU A 58 10.48 -6.01 -2.65
N ILE A 59 9.71 -6.70 -3.51
CA ILE A 59 9.31 -6.13 -4.82
C ILE A 59 8.56 -4.80 -4.63
N GLN A 60 7.61 -4.74 -3.69
CA GLN A 60 6.87 -3.51 -3.41
C GLN A 60 7.79 -2.40 -2.88
N GLU A 61 8.70 -2.73 -1.97
CA GLU A 61 9.69 -1.79 -1.42
C GLU A 61 10.62 -1.25 -2.52
N ILE A 62 11.10 -2.12 -3.41
CA ILE A 62 11.92 -1.74 -4.57
C ILE A 62 11.14 -0.79 -5.51
N LEU A 63 9.88 -1.09 -5.82
CA LEU A 63 9.06 -0.23 -6.67
C LEU A 63 8.83 1.15 -6.05
N ILE A 64 8.54 1.21 -4.75
CA ILE A 64 8.38 2.46 -4.00
C ILE A 64 9.69 3.26 -4.04
N LYS A 65 10.81 2.59 -3.75
CA LYS A 65 12.13 3.22 -3.79
C LYS A 65 12.46 3.73 -5.18
N SER A 66 12.28 2.90 -6.22
CA SER A 66 12.54 3.28 -7.60
C SER A 66 11.74 4.51 -8.05
N ALA A 67 10.45 4.57 -7.67
CA ALA A 67 9.65 5.75 -7.94
C ALA A 67 10.13 6.99 -7.15
N SER A 68 10.58 6.81 -5.91
CA SER A 68 11.11 7.91 -5.10
C SER A 68 12.46 8.42 -5.62
N ASP A 69 13.30 7.55 -6.17
CA ASP A 69 14.61 7.90 -6.75
C ASP A 69 14.47 8.67 -8.08
N LEU A 70 13.31 8.63 -8.71
CA LEU A 70 12.97 9.41 -9.91
C LEU A 70 12.46 10.82 -9.59
N ILE A 71 12.33 11.19 -8.32
CA ILE A 71 11.89 12.53 -7.93
C ILE A 71 13.06 13.49 -8.11
N ASP A 72 12.94 14.42 -9.04
CA ASP A 72 13.90 15.52 -9.27
C ASP A 72 13.16 16.82 -9.59
N LEU A 73 13.91 17.87 -9.93
CA LEU A 73 13.35 19.19 -10.28
C LEU A 73 12.53 19.17 -11.58
N ASP A 74 12.90 18.32 -12.52
CA ASP A 74 12.23 18.20 -13.82
C ASP A 74 11.04 17.25 -13.75
N HIS A 75 11.08 16.28 -12.81
CA HIS A 75 10.06 15.23 -12.66
C HIS A 75 9.50 15.15 -11.22
N PRO A 76 9.00 16.25 -10.64
CA PRO A 76 8.55 16.28 -9.23
C PRO A 76 7.34 15.38 -8.97
N ASN A 77 6.58 15.05 -10.00
CA ASN A 77 5.33 14.30 -9.86
C ASN A 77 5.52 12.82 -9.53
N TYR A 78 6.74 12.27 -9.65
CA TYR A 78 7.02 10.92 -9.13
C TYR A 78 6.80 10.80 -7.61
N GLN A 79 6.77 11.92 -6.87
CA GLN A 79 6.38 11.91 -5.46
C GLN A 79 4.97 11.34 -5.22
N PHE A 80 4.04 11.57 -6.15
CA PHE A 80 2.69 11.00 -6.06
C PHE A 80 2.68 9.54 -6.48
N VAL A 81 3.49 9.13 -7.44
CA VAL A 81 3.64 7.72 -7.84
C VAL A 81 4.19 6.90 -6.68
N ALA A 82 5.28 7.37 -6.05
CA ALA A 82 5.87 6.72 -4.88
C ALA A 82 4.88 6.65 -3.70
N ALA A 83 4.11 7.71 -3.45
CA ALA A 83 3.05 7.72 -2.44
C ALA A 83 1.97 6.68 -2.73
N ARG A 84 1.47 6.59 -3.96
CA ARG A 84 0.43 5.63 -4.35
C ARG A 84 0.92 4.18 -4.25
N LEU A 85 2.15 3.90 -4.65
CA LEU A 85 2.76 2.57 -4.47
C LEU A 85 2.88 2.20 -2.98
N LEU A 86 3.29 3.14 -2.13
CA LEU A 86 3.31 2.95 -0.68
C LEU A 86 1.90 2.70 -0.11
N LEU A 87 0.91 3.47 -0.54
CA LEU A 87 -0.49 3.29 -0.15
C LEU A 87 -1.03 1.91 -0.56
N PHE A 88 -0.73 1.45 -1.78
CA PHE A 88 -1.12 0.11 -2.24
C PHE A 88 -0.46 -1.00 -1.41
N ALA A 89 0.81 -0.84 -1.06
CA ALA A 89 1.53 -1.78 -0.20
C ALA A 89 0.90 -1.84 1.20
N LEU A 90 0.58 -0.68 1.77
CA LEU A 90 -0.09 -0.54 3.07
C LEU A 90 -1.48 -1.20 3.05
N ARG A 91 -2.35 -0.78 2.14
CA ARG A 91 -3.71 -1.34 2.01
C ARG A 91 -3.70 -2.86 1.81
N LYS A 92 -2.77 -3.36 0.99
CA LYS A 92 -2.60 -4.80 0.78
C LYS A 92 -2.11 -5.54 2.03
N SER A 93 -1.28 -4.92 2.86
CA SER A 93 -0.84 -5.52 4.12
C SER A 93 -1.96 -5.58 5.16
N LEU A 94 -2.80 -4.55 5.22
CA LEU A 94 -3.89 -4.43 6.19
C LEU A 94 -5.13 -5.24 5.78
N TYR A 95 -5.53 -5.14 4.52
CA TYR A 95 -6.83 -5.63 4.03
C TYR A 95 -6.70 -6.75 3.00
N GLY A 96 -5.48 -7.13 2.60
CA GLY A 96 -5.24 -8.11 1.54
C GLY A 96 -5.55 -7.61 0.12
N LYS A 97 -6.13 -6.41 -0.01
CA LYS A 97 -6.57 -5.79 -1.27
C LYS A 97 -6.06 -4.36 -1.37
N MET A 98 -5.90 -3.85 -2.60
CA MET A 98 -5.40 -2.50 -2.83
C MET A 98 -6.52 -1.44 -2.89
N ARG A 99 -7.73 -1.83 -3.31
CA ARG A 99 -8.84 -0.90 -3.61
C ARG A 99 -10.11 -1.13 -2.82
N GLU A 100 -10.46 -2.37 -2.56
CA GLU A 100 -11.66 -2.70 -1.81
C GLU A 100 -11.39 -2.56 -0.31
N LEU A 101 -11.66 -1.39 0.23
CA LEU A 101 -11.48 -1.11 1.65
C LEU A 101 -12.72 -1.55 2.43
N PRO A 102 -12.55 -2.03 3.66
CA PRO A 102 -13.68 -2.44 4.47
C PRO A 102 -14.55 -1.24 4.87
N HIS A 103 -15.83 -1.49 5.06
CA HIS A 103 -16.71 -0.53 5.73
C HIS A 103 -16.23 -0.25 7.15
N LEU A 104 -16.40 0.97 7.64
CA LEU A 104 -15.89 1.41 8.95
C LEU A 104 -16.33 0.47 10.09
N GLU A 105 -17.61 0.06 10.12
CA GLU A 105 -18.11 -0.89 11.11
C GLU A 105 -17.32 -2.21 11.12
N SER A 106 -17.06 -2.76 9.92
CA SER A 106 -16.31 -4.02 9.77
C SER A 106 -14.86 -3.86 10.23
N HIS A 107 -14.26 -2.70 9.95
CA HIS A 107 -12.90 -2.38 10.39
C HIS A 107 -12.84 -2.26 11.91
N ILE A 108 -13.74 -1.49 12.53
CA ILE A 108 -13.84 -1.33 13.99
C ILE A 108 -14.02 -2.71 14.64
N MET A 109 -14.94 -3.54 14.15
CA MET A 109 -15.15 -4.89 14.66
C MET A 109 -13.90 -5.75 14.58
N SER A 110 -13.17 -5.71 13.47
CA SER A 110 -11.91 -6.44 13.31
C SER A 110 -10.84 -5.98 14.32
N CYS A 111 -10.72 -4.67 14.54
CA CYS A 111 -9.76 -4.10 15.48
C CYS A 111 -10.14 -4.36 16.95
N THR A 112 -11.42 -4.28 17.27
CA THR A 112 -11.97 -4.61 18.59
C THR A 112 -11.75 -6.09 18.95
N ASN A 113 -11.97 -7.00 18.00
CA ASN A 113 -11.75 -8.44 18.20
C ASN A 113 -10.27 -8.80 18.42
N ARG A 114 -9.35 -7.93 18.01
CA ARG A 114 -7.91 -8.07 18.22
C ARG A 114 -7.40 -7.26 19.43
N ASP A 115 -8.30 -6.70 20.24
CA ASP A 115 -8.00 -5.84 21.39
C ASP A 115 -7.15 -4.59 21.03
N VAL A 116 -7.25 -4.11 19.77
CA VAL A 116 -6.62 -2.88 19.28
C VAL A 116 -7.48 -1.67 19.61
N TYR A 117 -8.80 -1.80 19.45
CA TYR A 117 -9.78 -0.77 19.78
C TYR A 117 -10.58 -1.15 21.03
N ASP A 118 -11.05 -0.12 21.74
CA ASP A 118 -11.92 -0.27 22.90
C ASP A 118 -13.26 -0.93 22.49
N LYS A 119 -13.67 -1.95 23.25
CA LYS A 119 -14.92 -2.69 23.03
C LYS A 119 -16.15 -1.82 23.29
N ASP A 120 -16.01 -0.75 24.07
CA ASP A 120 -17.09 0.17 24.36
C ASP A 120 -17.53 1.02 23.17
N ILE A 121 -16.83 1.00 22.05
CA ILE A 121 -17.22 1.76 20.84
C ILE A 121 -18.65 1.40 20.42
N PHE A 122 -18.99 0.11 20.39
CA PHE A 122 -20.32 -0.37 19.99
C PHE A 122 -21.41 -0.15 21.05
N THR A 123 -21.04 0.21 22.27
CA THR A 123 -22.01 0.61 23.31
C THR A 123 -22.20 2.12 23.32
N LYS A 124 -21.19 2.90 22.90
CA LYS A 124 -21.22 4.36 22.88
C LYS A 124 -21.84 4.95 21.61
N TYR A 125 -21.71 4.23 20.48
CA TYR A 125 -22.18 4.69 19.16
C TYR A 125 -23.12 3.68 18.56
N SER A 126 -24.25 4.14 18.05
CA SER A 126 -25.20 3.31 17.33
C SER A 126 -24.65 2.93 15.93
N LYS A 127 -25.26 1.92 15.34
CA LYS A 127 -24.93 1.52 13.96
C LYS A 127 -25.13 2.68 12.97
N GLU A 128 -26.22 3.43 13.12
CA GLU A 128 -26.58 4.57 12.26
C GLU A 128 -25.52 5.69 12.35
N GLU A 129 -24.95 5.92 13.54
CA GLU A 129 -23.86 6.88 13.74
C GLU A 129 -22.57 6.43 13.09
N ILE A 130 -22.22 5.13 13.18
CA ILE A 130 -21.06 4.54 12.52
C ILE A 130 -21.23 4.57 11.00
N ASP A 131 -22.40 4.23 10.46
CA ASP A 131 -22.71 4.30 9.03
C ASP A 131 -22.61 5.74 8.51
N LYS A 132 -23.12 6.69 9.28
CA LYS A 132 -22.98 8.12 8.99
C LYS A 132 -21.50 8.54 8.98
N ALA A 133 -20.71 8.12 9.95
CA ALA A 133 -19.27 8.40 9.99
C ALA A 133 -18.57 7.81 8.76
N ASN A 134 -18.91 6.57 8.37
CA ASN A 134 -18.37 5.95 7.16
C ASN A 134 -18.68 6.77 5.89
N SER A 135 -19.83 7.42 5.80
CA SER A 135 -20.20 8.22 4.63
C SER A 135 -19.34 9.49 4.45
N TYR A 136 -18.62 9.91 5.47
CA TYR A 136 -17.68 11.05 5.39
C TYR A 136 -16.27 10.63 4.96
N ILE A 137 -15.97 9.33 4.95
CA ILE A 137 -14.65 8.82 4.54
C ILE A 137 -14.59 8.80 3.03
N ASP A 138 -13.68 9.58 2.47
CA ASP A 138 -13.39 9.63 1.03
C ASP A 138 -11.97 9.10 0.79
N HIS A 139 -11.89 7.82 0.43
CA HIS A 139 -10.62 7.14 0.19
C HIS A 139 -9.86 7.62 -1.06
N GLU A 140 -10.50 8.37 -1.96
CA GLU A 140 -9.81 8.98 -3.10
C GLU A 140 -8.88 10.13 -2.65
N ARG A 141 -9.14 10.74 -1.49
CA ARG A 141 -8.27 11.75 -0.90
C ARG A 141 -6.90 11.21 -0.51
N ASP A 142 -6.78 9.90 -0.27
CA ASP A 142 -5.50 9.25 0.06
C ASP A 142 -4.51 9.38 -1.10
N PHE A 143 -5.00 9.51 -2.35
CA PHE A 143 -4.16 9.71 -3.53
C PHE A 143 -3.58 11.13 -3.68
N LEU A 144 -3.96 12.05 -2.80
CA LEU A 144 -3.43 13.42 -2.76
C LEU A 144 -2.13 13.53 -1.94
N PHE A 145 -1.78 12.51 -1.17
CA PHE A 145 -0.55 12.52 -0.40
C PHE A 145 0.69 12.55 -1.30
N THR A 146 1.67 13.36 -0.90
CA THR A 146 3.04 13.23 -1.39
C THR A 146 3.74 12.06 -0.68
N TYR A 147 4.83 11.55 -1.27
CA TYR A 147 5.58 10.46 -0.66
C TYR A 147 6.07 10.76 0.76
N ALA A 148 6.68 11.94 0.95
CA ALA A 148 7.14 12.37 2.28
C ALA A 148 6.00 12.51 3.28
N GLY A 149 4.85 13.07 2.85
CA GLY A 149 3.67 13.22 3.69
C GLY A 149 3.10 11.86 4.12
N LEU A 150 2.94 10.94 3.18
CA LEU A 150 2.42 9.59 3.50
C LEU A 150 3.41 8.80 4.36
N ARG A 151 4.73 8.89 4.11
CA ARG A 151 5.75 8.28 5.00
C ARG A 151 5.63 8.77 6.42
N GLN A 152 5.45 10.08 6.60
CA GLN A 152 5.27 10.65 7.95
C GLN A 152 4.02 10.11 8.64
N VAL A 153 2.90 9.96 7.89
CA VAL A 153 1.67 9.35 8.41
C VAL A 153 1.94 7.90 8.84
N VAL A 154 2.53 7.10 7.96
CA VAL A 154 2.84 5.68 8.25
C VAL A 154 3.76 5.52 9.45
N ASP A 155 4.79 6.34 9.54
CA ASP A 155 5.82 6.19 10.57
C ASP A 155 5.38 6.72 11.95
N LYS A 156 4.44 7.67 12.01
CA LYS A 156 4.12 8.39 13.24
C LYS A 156 2.67 8.33 13.70
N TYR A 157 1.72 8.24 12.78
CA TYR A 157 0.30 8.49 13.09
C TYR A 157 -0.59 7.25 12.97
N LEU A 158 -0.19 6.25 12.18
CA LEU A 158 -1.01 5.04 12.07
C LEU A 158 -1.01 4.26 13.39
N VAL A 159 -2.11 3.60 13.66
CA VAL A 159 -2.23 2.65 14.78
C VAL A 159 -1.38 1.43 14.46
N GLN A 160 -0.34 1.21 15.25
CA GLN A 160 0.63 0.13 15.03
C GLN A 160 1.16 -0.43 16.34
N ASP A 161 1.51 -1.71 16.30
CA ASP A 161 2.27 -2.34 17.39
C ASP A 161 3.76 -2.03 17.20
N ARG A 162 4.29 -1.17 18.06
CA ARG A 162 5.69 -0.73 18.02
C ARG A 162 6.66 -1.78 18.59
N SER A 163 6.15 -2.85 19.21
CA SER A 163 6.97 -3.96 19.71
C SER A 163 7.33 -5.01 18.65
N GLY A 164 6.99 -4.77 17.40
CA GLY A 164 7.29 -5.66 16.26
C GLY A 164 6.07 -6.32 15.63
N GLY A 165 4.90 -5.88 16.01
CA GLY A 165 3.64 -6.39 15.49
C GLY A 165 3.28 -5.83 14.13
N GLY A 166 2.66 -5.15 13.66
CA GLY A 166 2.29 -4.60 12.36
C GLY A 166 1.51 -3.30 12.50
N VAL A 167 1.16 -2.75 11.37
CA VAL A 167 0.22 -1.65 11.28
C VAL A 167 -1.20 -2.22 11.32
N TYR A 168 -2.11 -1.58 12.03
CA TYR A 168 -3.52 -1.97 12.14
C TYR A 168 -4.44 -1.02 11.34
N GLU A 169 -4.04 0.23 11.21
CA GLU A 169 -4.78 1.27 10.52
C GLU A 169 -3.82 2.36 10.04
#